data_8a0c3e592d467686e8470dda65777dcd
#
_entry.id   8a0c3e592d467686e8470dda65777dcd
#
_cell.length_a   1.000
_cell.length_b   1.000
_cell.length_c   1.000
_cell.angle_alpha   90.00
_cell.angle_beta   90.00
_cell.angle_gamma   90.00
#
_symmetry.space_group_name_H-M   'P 1'
#
loop_
_entity.id
_entity.type
_entity.pdbx_description
1 polymer ?
#
loop_
_entity_poly.entity_id
_entity_poly.type
_entity_poly.pdbx_seq_one_letter_code
_entity_poly.pdbx_strand_id
1 'polypeptide(L)'
;MTEILKSAVERGASDIFVVAGLPLTYKVRGEQQRETADGAFTTEKTEAFAAEIYRLAAREPHCLNGSATDDDFSFSLSGTGRFRVNLFRQRGSIAAVVRVIRFGLPTAEEAHIPPEVMRAAQMKKGIVLVTGSAGSGKSTTLACIINEINRTRTGHILTLEDPVEYIHRHDKCIVSQREIGCDCPSYVAALRSALRESPDVILLGEMRDKETMEVAMTAAETGQLLLSSLHTTGAANTIDRIIDAFPSNQQAQIRLQLSMVLQAVISQQLVPGVDGTPIPVFEIMYSTLAIRNMIRESKTHQLDAAIASGAAQGMRTMDMALADLVRQKRITEETALYYCTNYETMQKRLQLL
;
A
#
# COMPACT_ATOMS: atom_id res chain seq x y z
N MET A 1 -8.46 15.68 -25.14
CA MET A 1 -7.84 14.69 -24.24
C MET A 1 -7.40 15.31 -22.93
N THR A 2 -6.48 16.24 -22.90
CA THR A 2 -6.00 16.91 -21.68
C THR A 2 -7.14 17.51 -20.84
N GLU A 3 -8.17 18.05 -21.50
CA GLU A 3 -9.38 18.57 -20.83
C GLU A 3 -10.20 17.47 -20.13
N ILE A 4 -10.30 16.27 -20.72
CA ILE A 4 -10.98 15.11 -20.10
C ILE A 4 -10.26 14.74 -18.81
N LEU A 5 -8.93 14.67 -18.85
CA LEU A 5 -8.12 14.34 -17.67
C LEU A 5 -8.22 15.42 -16.57
N LYS A 6 -8.20 16.71 -16.96
CA LYS A 6 -8.39 17.82 -16.02
C LYS A 6 -9.79 17.78 -15.39
N SER A 7 -10.83 17.62 -16.23
CA SER A 7 -12.23 17.50 -15.78
C SER A 7 -12.40 16.33 -14.78
N ALA A 8 -11.74 15.19 -15.01
CA ALA A 8 -11.77 14.06 -14.08
C ALA A 8 -11.19 14.42 -12.71
N VAL A 9 -10.05 15.13 -12.69
CA VAL A 9 -9.41 15.59 -11.44
C VAL A 9 -10.29 16.60 -10.73
N GLU A 10 -10.84 17.59 -11.42
CA GLU A 10 -11.73 18.64 -10.87
C GLU A 10 -13.02 18.06 -10.28
N ARG A 11 -13.61 17.08 -10.96
CA ARG A 11 -14.81 16.35 -10.48
C ARG A 11 -14.51 15.39 -9.31
N GLY A 12 -13.25 15.17 -8.99
CA GLY A 12 -12.84 14.18 -7.99
C GLY A 12 -13.13 12.73 -8.42
N ALA A 13 -13.11 12.47 -9.74
CA ALA A 13 -13.32 11.12 -10.26
C ALA A 13 -12.18 10.18 -9.84
N SER A 14 -12.52 8.93 -9.59
CA SER A 14 -11.53 7.86 -9.35
C SER A 14 -11.10 7.20 -10.65
N ASP A 15 -12.02 7.03 -11.59
CA ASP A 15 -11.75 6.35 -12.86
C ASP A 15 -12.52 7.03 -14.01
N ILE A 16 -11.96 6.94 -15.22
CA ILE A 16 -12.56 7.37 -16.49
C ILE A 16 -12.70 6.13 -17.35
N PHE A 17 -13.87 5.92 -17.94
CA PHE A 17 -14.15 4.82 -18.85
C PHE A 17 -14.38 5.36 -20.25
N VAL A 18 -13.59 4.86 -21.21
CA VAL A 18 -13.71 5.16 -22.64
C VAL A 18 -13.94 3.86 -23.38
N VAL A 19 -15.17 3.65 -23.80
CA VAL A 19 -15.62 2.38 -24.40
C VAL A 19 -16.51 2.70 -25.60
N ALA A 20 -16.30 2.01 -26.72
CA ALA A 20 -17.13 2.19 -27.93
C ALA A 20 -18.60 1.85 -27.63
N GLY A 21 -19.51 2.71 -28.09
CA GLY A 21 -20.96 2.60 -27.84
C GLY A 21 -21.40 3.21 -26.50
N LEU A 22 -20.50 3.75 -25.70
CA LEU A 22 -20.81 4.39 -24.43
C LEU A 22 -20.37 5.87 -24.45
N PRO A 23 -21.14 6.82 -23.89
CA PRO A 23 -20.64 8.17 -23.61
C PRO A 23 -19.46 8.14 -22.65
N LEU A 24 -18.61 9.17 -22.67
CA LEU A 24 -17.55 9.35 -21.69
C LEU A 24 -18.12 9.21 -20.28
N THR A 25 -17.55 8.32 -19.49
CA THR A 25 -18.08 7.98 -18.17
C THR A 25 -17.03 8.17 -17.11
N TYR A 26 -17.36 8.94 -16.09
CA TYR A 26 -16.53 9.15 -14.89
C TYR A 26 -17.10 8.35 -13.73
N LYS A 27 -16.23 7.79 -12.88
CA LYS A 27 -16.63 7.23 -11.60
C LYS A 27 -16.33 8.24 -10.50
N VAL A 28 -17.38 8.82 -9.91
CA VAL A 28 -17.27 9.84 -8.86
C VAL A 28 -17.96 9.33 -7.60
N ARG A 29 -17.24 9.24 -6.48
CA ARG A 29 -17.74 8.69 -5.20
C ARG A 29 -18.38 7.30 -5.32
N GLY A 30 -17.84 6.45 -6.20
CA GLY A 30 -18.34 5.09 -6.46
C GLY A 30 -19.44 5.01 -7.51
N GLU A 31 -20.08 6.11 -7.91
CA GLU A 31 -21.14 6.15 -8.90
C GLU A 31 -20.65 6.52 -10.30
N GLN A 32 -21.26 5.95 -11.34
CA GLN A 32 -20.95 6.24 -12.72
C GLN A 32 -21.76 7.46 -13.21
N GLN A 33 -21.05 8.50 -13.65
CA GLN A 33 -21.60 9.70 -14.24
C GLN A 33 -21.26 9.76 -15.72
N ARG A 34 -22.27 9.73 -16.60
CA ARG A 34 -22.12 9.76 -18.06
C ARG A 34 -22.19 11.19 -18.58
N GLU A 35 -21.24 11.56 -19.43
CA GLU A 35 -21.23 12.83 -20.13
C GLU A 35 -21.88 12.66 -21.50
N THR A 36 -23.16 13.04 -21.62
CA THR A 36 -23.96 12.77 -22.82
C THR A 36 -23.85 13.84 -23.89
N ALA A 37 -23.23 14.99 -23.61
CA ALA A 37 -23.13 16.13 -24.54
C ALA A 37 -22.45 15.78 -25.87
N ASP A 38 -21.38 14.96 -25.86
CA ASP A 38 -20.62 14.57 -27.05
C ASP A 38 -21.05 13.23 -27.65
N GLY A 39 -22.15 12.66 -27.16
CA GLY A 39 -22.67 11.37 -27.57
C GLY A 39 -21.76 10.18 -27.19
N ALA A 40 -22.07 9.02 -27.78
CA ALA A 40 -21.28 7.79 -27.53
C ALA A 40 -19.98 7.80 -28.32
N PHE A 41 -18.94 7.20 -27.74
CA PHE A 41 -17.68 6.96 -28.44
C PHE A 41 -17.90 5.98 -29.59
N THR A 42 -17.38 6.30 -30.77
CA THR A 42 -17.23 5.34 -31.88
C THR A 42 -15.89 4.61 -31.72
N THR A 43 -15.69 3.56 -32.52
CA THR A 43 -14.41 2.82 -32.56
C THR A 43 -13.24 3.75 -32.92
N GLU A 44 -13.44 4.64 -33.89
CA GLU A 44 -12.42 5.61 -34.32
C GLU A 44 -12.09 6.62 -33.19
N LYS A 45 -13.10 7.06 -32.44
CA LYS A 45 -12.89 7.96 -31.29
C LYS A 45 -12.12 7.26 -30.16
N THR A 46 -12.37 5.96 -29.89
CA THR A 46 -11.62 5.20 -28.87
C THR A 46 -10.17 4.97 -29.30
N GLU A 47 -9.91 4.70 -30.59
CA GLU A 47 -8.57 4.59 -31.13
C GLU A 47 -7.81 5.92 -31.07
N ALA A 48 -8.45 7.02 -31.43
CA ALA A 48 -7.87 8.36 -31.33
C ALA A 48 -7.56 8.73 -29.85
N PHE A 49 -8.43 8.32 -28.92
CA PHE A 49 -8.18 8.49 -27.50
C PHE A 49 -6.93 7.70 -27.06
N ALA A 50 -6.84 6.42 -27.44
CA ALA A 50 -5.68 5.59 -27.11
C ALA A 50 -4.39 6.14 -27.71
N ALA A 51 -4.40 6.58 -28.95
CA ALA A 51 -3.24 7.19 -29.61
C ALA A 51 -2.72 8.43 -28.86
N GLU A 52 -3.63 9.29 -28.41
CA GLU A 52 -3.26 10.48 -27.67
C GLU A 52 -2.74 10.17 -26.25
N ILE A 53 -3.30 9.15 -25.59
CA ILE A 53 -2.79 8.65 -24.30
C ILE A 53 -1.35 8.14 -24.45
N TYR A 54 -1.06 7.32 -25.46
CA TYR A 54 0.29 6.84 -25.74
C TYR A 54 1.26 8.01 -26.00
N ARG A 55 0.81 9.01 -26.77
CA ARG A 55 1.61 10.21 -27.03
C ARG A 55 1.93 10.99 -25.74
N LEU A 56 0.94 11.17 -24.85
CA LEU A 56 1.13 11.84 -23.55
C LEU A 56 2.06 11.07 -22.63
N ALA A 57 2.00 9.74 -22.69
CA ALA A 57 2.85 8.85 -21.93
C ALA A 57 4.26 8.67 -22.50
N ALA A 58 4.55 9.24 -23.69
CA ALA A 58 5.78 9.00 -24.45
C ALA A 58 6.11 7.50 -24.63
N ARG A 59 5.08 6.69 -24.92
CA ARG A 59 5.13 5.23 -24.97
C ARG A 59 4.77 4.72 -26.37
N GLU A 60 5.34 3.59 -26.77
CA GLU A 60 4.96 2.93 -28.02
C GLU A 60 3.51 2.41 -27.97
N PRO A 61 2.74 2.53 -29.07
CA PRO A 61 1.30 2.24 -29.07
C PRO A 61 1.02 0.74 -29.27
N HIS A 62 1.41 -0.10 -28.31
CA HIS A 62 1.35 -1.57 -28.39
C HIS A 62 -0.06 -2.12 -28.72
N CYS A 63 -1.13 -1.56 -28.14
CA CYS A 63 -2.49 -1.99 -28.45
C CYS A 63 -2.97 -1.51 -29.83
N LEU A 64 -2.44 -0.40 -30.36
CA LEU A 64 -2.83 0.13 -31.66
C LEU A 64 -2.12 -0.60 -32.81
N ASN A 65 -0.82 -0.89 -32.66
CA ASN A 65 -0.05 -1.60 -33.67
C ASN A 65 -0.22 -3.12 -33.67
N GLY A 66 -1.02 -3.65 -32.72
CA GLY A 66 -1.33 -5.07 -32.59
C GLY A 66 -0.23 -5.92 -31.91
N SER A 67 0.80 -5.29 -31.34
CA SER A 67 1.86 -6.02 -30.60
C SER A 67 1.41 -6.49 -29.21
N ALA A 68 0.32 -5.93 -28.68
CA ALA A 68 -0.30 -6.37 -27.44
C ALA A 68 -1.84 -6.27 -27.51
N THR A 69 -2.54 -7.10 -26.74
CA THR A 69 -4.00 -7.04 -26.55
C THR A 69 -4.38 -6.12 -25.38
N ASP A 70 -3.48 -6.01 -24.41
CA ASP A 70 -3.62 -5.19 -23.21
C ASP A 70 -2.30 -4.45 -22.96
N ASP A 71 -2.40 -3.23 -22.43
CA ASP A 71 -1.24 -2.45 -22.01
C ASP A 71 -1.58 -1.64 -20.76
N ASP A 72 -0.83 -1.85 -19.68
CA ASP A 72 -1.02 -1.19 -18.38
C ASP A 72 0.21 -0.33 -18.09
N PHE A 73 0.02 0.96 -17.90
CA PHE A 73 1.09 1.91 -17.64
C PHE A 73 0.58 3.17 -16.95
N SER A 74 1.52 3.93 -16.39
CA SER A 74 1.21 5.21 -15.76
C SER A 74 1.92 6.35 -16.48
N PHE A 75 1.33 7.54 -16.41
CA PHE A 75 1.99 8.77 -16.85
C PHE A 75 1.56 9.96 -16.00
N SER A 76 2.37 11.01 -16.01
CA SER A 76 2.08 12.25 -15.29
C SER A 76 1.82 13.38 -16.27
N LEU A 77 0.74 14.15 -16.00
CA LEU A 77 0.44 15.38 -16.72
C LEU A 77 0.75 16.58 -15.83
N SER A 78 1.75 17.35 -16.22
CA SER A 78 2.21 18.51 -15.44
C SER A 78 1.05 19.45 -15.07
N GLY A 79 0.99 19.84 -13.80
CA GLY A 79 -0.07 20.71 -13.26
C GLY A 79 -1.46 20.07 -13.13
N THR A 80 -1.62 18.78 -13.50
CA THR A 80 -2.93 18.12 -13.47
C THR A 80 -2.95 16.91 -12.53
N GLY A 81 -2.08 15.92 -12.75
CA GLY A 81 -2.10 14.69 -11.96
C GLY A 81 -1.27 13.56 -12.56
N ARG A 82 -1.27 12.42 -11.88
CA ARG A 82 -0.78 11.15 -12.38
C ARG A 82 -1.96 10.25 -12.71
N PHE A 83 -1.83 9.48 -13.77
CA PHE A 83 -2.87 8.61 -14.30
C PHE A 83 -2.31 7.23 -14.53
N ARG A 84 -3.01 6.18 -14.08
CA ARG A 84 -2.76 4.80 -14.49
C ARG A 84 -3.77 4.44 -15.57
N VAL A 85 -3.30 3.91 -16.65
CA VAL A 85 -4.11 3.57 -17.81
C VAL A 85 -4.02 2.08 -18.07
N ASN A 86 -5.16 1.45 -18.21
CA ASN A 86 -5.26 0.15 -18.82
C ASN A 86 -5.99 0.30 -20.17
N LEU A 87 -5.26 0.03 -21.24
CA LEU A 87 -5.80 -0.06 -22.60
C LEU A 87 -5.99 -1.53 -22.94
N PHE A 88 -7.14 -1.90 -23.50
CA PHE A 88 -7.41 -3.29 -23.86
C PHE A 88 -8.33 -3.39 -25.09
N ARG A 89 -8.24 -4.53 -25.78
CA ARG A 89 -9.11 -4.85 -26.92
C ARG A 89 -10.35 -5.60 -26.46
N GLN A 90 -11.54 -5.12 -26.93
CA GLN A 90 -12.80 -5.83 -26.76
C GLN A 90 -13.68 -5.74 -28.02
N ARG A 91 -14.26 -6.84 -28.45
CA ARG A 91 -15.22 -6.89 -29.59
C ARG A 91 -14.73 -6.12 -30.82
N GLY A 92 -13.44 -6.23 -31.13
CA GLY A 92 -12.83 -5.54 -32.28
C GLY A 92 -12.51 -4.06 -32.10
N SER A 93 -12.83 -3.45 -30.96
CA SER A 93 -12.50 -2.07 -30.62
C SER A 93 -11.47 -1.98 -29.49
N ILE A 94 -10.87 -0.81 -29.32
CA ILE A 94 -10.02 -0.49 -28.15
C ILE A 94 -10.90 0.17 -27.08
N ALA A 95 -10.67 -0.19 -25.84
CA ALA A 95 -11.23 0.46 -24.68
C ALA A 95 -10.13 0.94 -23.74
N ALA A 96 -10.44 1.94 -22.92
CA ALA A 96 -9.53 2.46 -21.91
C ALA A 96 -10.25 2.61 -20.56
N VAL A 97 -9.54 2.21 -19.50
CA VAL A 97 -9.86 2.62 -18.13
C VAL A 97 -8.69 3.45 -17.63
N VAL A 98 -8.96 4.70 -17.27
CA VAL A 98 -7.95 5.63 -16.76
C VAL A 98 -8.24 5.92 -15.30
N ARG A 99 -7.41 5.43 -14.41
CA ARG A 99 -7.47 5.74 -12.97
C ARG A 99 -6.76 7.04 -12.67
N VAL A 100 -7.44 7.91 -11.94
CA VAL A 100 -6.87 9.19 -11.48
C VAL A 100 -6.16 8.96 -10.17
N ILE A 101 -4.84 9.15 -10.16
CA ILE A 101 -4.01 9.13 -8.94
C ILE A 101 -4.02 10.55 -8.38
N ARG A 102 -4.64 10.70 -7.22
CA ARG A 102 -4.87 12.01 -6.62
C ARG A 102 -3.58 12.63 -6.12
N PHE A 103 -3.43 13.94 -6.36
CA PHE A 103 -2.52 14.77 -5.59
C PHE A 103 -3.18 15.06 -4.23
N GLY A 104 -2.52 14.71 -3.19
CA GLY A 104 -2.97 14.98 -1.83
C GLY A 104 -2.91 13.71 -0.99
N LEU A 105 -1.93 13.71 -0.12
CA LEU A 105 -1.79 12.68 0.88
C LEU A 105 -2.67 13.06 2.06
N PRO A 106 -3.53 12.18 2.56
CA PRO A 106 -4.24 12.47 3.79
C PRO A 106 -3.23 12.60 4.94
N THR A 107 -3.52 13.44 5.89
CA THR A 107 -2.78 13.46 7.16
C THR A 107 -3.05 12.16 7.91
N ALA A 108 -2.18 11.79 8.84
CA ALA A 108 -2.40 10.62 9.69
C ALA A 108 -3.72 10.74 10.50
N GLU A 109 -4.10 11.97 10.87
CA GLU A 109 -5.35 12.26 11.58
C GLU A 109 -6.57 12.03 10.70
N GLU A 110 -6.57 12.57 9.47
CA GLU A 110 -7.64 12.34 8.47
C GLU A 110 -7.78 10.87 8.08
N ALA A 111 -6.67 10.14 8.04
CA ALA A 111 -6.64 8.70 7.80
C ALA A 111 -6.92 7.87 9.06
N HIS A 112 -7.22 8.49 10.18
CA HIS A 112 -7.45 7.85 11.49
C HIS A 112 -6.32 6.89 11.91
N ILE A 113 -5.07 7.22 11.58
CA ILE A 113 -3.89 6.44 11.95
C ILE A 113 -3.43 6.87 13.34
N PRO A 114 -3.37 5.96 14.33
CA PRO A 114 -3.02 6.33 15.70
C PRO A 114 -1.53 6.70 15.83
N PRO A 115 -1.18 7.55 16.81
CA PRO A 115 0.20 7.98 17.06
C PRO A 115 1.18 6.82 17.25
N GLU A 116 0.72 5.70 17.82
CA GLU A 116 1.52 4.50 18.00
C GLU A 116 2.01 3.95 16.66
N VAL A 117 1.20 3.95 15.61
CA VAL A 117 1.60 3.57 14.25
C VAL A 117 2.62 4.56 13.70
N MET A 118 2.41 5.85 13.90
CA MET A 118 3.28 6.92 13.40
C MET A 118 4.67 6.94 14.05
N ARG A 119 4.87 6.25 15.19
CA ARG A 119 6.21 6.03 15.78
C ARG A 119 7.17 5.33 14.80
N ALA A 120 6.66 4.58 13.82
CA ALA A 120 7.45 3.98 12.75
C ALA A 120 8.29 5.05 12.01
N ALA A 121 7.79 6.27 11.87
CA ALA A 121 8.52 7.38 11.25
C ALA A 121 9.76 7.83 12.05
N GLN A 122 9.87 7.49 13.32
CA GLN A 122 11.01 7.84 14.18
C GLN A 122 12.16 6.82 14.08
N MET A 123 11.93 5.66 13.47
CA MET A 123 12.94 4.62 13.31
C MET A 123 14.00 5.07 12.31
N LYS A 124 15.26 4.72 12.58
CA LYS A 124 16.39 5.15 11.76
C LYS A 124 16.90 4.07 10.81
N LYS A 125 16.66 2.80 11.14
CA LYS A 125 17.14 1.62 10.38
C LYS A 125 16.30 0.39 10.70
N GLY A 126 16.43 -0.64 9.87
CA GLY A 126 15.74 -1.92 10.04
C GLY A 126 14.49 -1.99 9.18
N ILE A 127 13.59 -2.93 9.46
CA ILE A 127 12.39 -3.21 8.66
C ILE A 127 11.15 -2.88 9.47
N VAL A 128 10.24 -2.12 8.87
CA VAL A 128 8.87 -1.91 9.34
C VAL A 128 7.91 -2.49 8.29
N LEU A 129 7.01 -3.34 8.73
CA LEU A 129 6.03 -3.99 7.86
C LEU A 129 4.63 -3.48 8.17
N VAL A 130 3.91 -3.05 7.14
CA VAL A 130 2.48 -2.76 7.20
C VAL A 130 1.74 -3.87 6.46
N THR A 131 0.91 -4.64 7.17
CA THR A 131 0.31 -5.87 6.64
C THR A 131 -1.21 -5.83 6.69
N GLY A 132 -1.87 -6.71 5.95
CA GLY A 132 -3.33 -6.79 5.88
C GLY A 132 -3.81 -7.17 4.48
N SER A 133 -5.10 -7.46 4.34
CA SER A 133 -5.74 -7.81 3.07
C SER A 133 -5.62 -6.69 2.03
N ALA A 134 -5.90 -7.00 0.75
CA ALA A 134 -6.05 -5.98 -0.28
C ALA A 134 -7.16 -4.99 0.11
N GLY A 135 -6.93 -3.70 -0.11
CA GLY A 135 -7.89 -2.65 0.24
C GLY A 135 -7.95 -2.30 1.73
N SER A 136 -7.09 -2.85 2.60
CA SER A 136 -7.08 -2.49 4.04
C SER A 136 -6.44 -1.13 4.35
N GLY A 137 -5.95 -0.39 3.36
CA GLY A 137 -5.37 0.95 3.53
C GLY A 137 -3.86 0.96 3.82
N LYS A 138 -3.13 -0.12 3.57
CA LYS A 138 -1.68 -0.22 3.80
C LYS A 138 -0.87 0.88 3.12
N SER A 139 -1.15 1.12 1.84
CA SER A 139 -0.45 2.16 1.05
C SER A 139 -0.66 3.56 1.64
N THR A 140 -1.88 3.84 2.11
CA THR A 140 -2.17 5.11 2.80
C THR A 140 -1.36 5.25 4.08
N THR A 141 -1.30 4.19 4.89
CA THR A 141 -0.52 4.19 6.14
C THR A 141 0.97 4.36 5.86
N LEU A 142 1.53 3.62 4.89
CA LEU A 142 2.93 3.77 4.47
C LEU A 142 3.23 5.17 3.94
N ALA A 143 2.33 5.72 3.13
CA ALA A 143 2.47 7.06 2.59
C ALA A 143 2.44 8.14 3.69
N CYS A 144 1.57 8.00 4.71
CA CYS A 144 1.58 8.89 5.89
C CYS A 144 2.89 8.80 6.68
N ILE A 145 3.44 7.59 6.87
CA ILE A 145 4.74 7.38 7.53
C ILE A 145 5.86 8.06 6.72
N ILE A 146 5.90 7.86 5.40
CA ILE A 146 6.87 8.51 4.50
C ILE A 146 6.77 10.02 4.56
N ASN A 147 5.54 10.55 4.53
CA ASN A 147 5.33 12.00 4.62
C ASN A 147 5.82 12.58 5.95
N GLU A 148 5.58 11.89 7.06
CA GLU A 148 6.07 12.31 8.37
C GLU A 148 7.62 12.29 8.43
N ILE A 149 8.26 11.27 7.84
CA ILE A 149 9.71 11.23 7.68
C ILE A 149 10.20 12.42 6.87
N ASN A 150 9.58 12.67 5.72
CA ASN A 150 9.95 13.76 4.80
C ASN A 150 9.83 15.14 5.45
N ARG A 151 8.83 15.33 6.32
CA ARG A 151 8.58 16.58 7.01
C ARG A 151 9.49 16.81 8.23
N THR A 152 9.95 15.75 8.89
CA THR A 152 10.60 15.85 10.20
C THR A 152 12.12 15.74 10.16
N ARG A 153 12.70 15.07 9.17
CA ARG A 153 14.15 14.85 9.06
C ARG A 153 14.68 15.04 7.64
N THR A 154 15.98 15.31 7.53
CA THR A 154 16.68 15.40 6.25
C THR A 154 17.21 14.04 5.83
N GLY A 155 17.25 13.76 4.54
CA GLY A 155 17.76 12.52 3.97
C GLY A 155 17.24 12.25 2.56
N HIS A 156 17.48 11.05 2.07
CA HIS A 156 16.99 10.57 0.78
C HIS A 156 15.99 9.43 1.01
N ILE A 157 14.75 9.64 0.58
CA ILE A 157 13.68 8.65 0.55
C ILE A 157 13.60 8.11 -0.88
N LEU A 158 13.72 6.81 -1.05
CA LEU A 158 13.52 6.14 -2.32
C LEU A 158 12.30 5.24 -2.22
N THR A 159 11.34 5.38 -3.14
CA THR A 159 10.20 4.46 -3.22
C THR A 159 10.28 3.59 -4.48
N LEU A 160 9.93 2.32 -4.33
CA LEU A 160 9.86 1.32 -5.37
C LEU A 160 8.45 0.73 -5.32
N GLU A 161 7.59 1.06 -6.29
CA GLU A 161 6.15 0.80 -6.23
C GLU A 161 5.61 0.20 -7.52
N ASP A 162 4.48 -0.52 -7.46
CA ASP A 162 3.82 -1.14 -8.62
C ASP A 162 2.28 -1.07 -8.47
N PRO A 163 1.68 0.04 -8.94
CA PRO A 163 2.26 1.33 -9.34
C PRO A 163 2.44 2.31 -8.17
N VAL A 164 2.97 3.51 -8.46
CA VAL A 164 2.96 4.63 -7.51
C VAL A 164 1.53 5.07 -7.23
N GLU A 165 1.09 4.96 -5.96
CA GLU A 165 -0.27 5.35 -5.53
C GLU A 165 -0.36 6.79 -5.00
N TYR A 166 0.70 7.30 -4.39
CA TYR A 166 0.76 8.64 -3.83
C TYR A 166 1.99 9.38 -4.31
N ILE A 167 1.83 10.66 -4.67
CA ILE A 167 2.95 11.51 -5.07
C ILE A 167 3.46 12.29 -3.85
N HIS A 168 4.70 12.05 -3.50
CA HIS A 168 5.40 12.79 -2.45
C HIS A 168 6.17 13.97 -3.04
N ARG A 169 5.96 15.17 -2.48
CA ARG A 169 6.79 16.33 -2.81
C ARG A 169 8.08 16.28 -1.99
N HIS A 170 9.16 16.86 -2.53
CA HIS A 170 10.33 17.13 -1.70
C HIS A 170 9.97 18.14 -0.62
N ASP A 171 10.40 17.88 0.63
CA ASP A 171 10.33 18.83 1.74
C ASP A 171 11.73 18.88 2.39
N LYS A 172 11.94 18.31 3.55
CA LYS A 172 13.27 18.18 4.14
C LYS A 172 14.07 17.05 3.53
N CYS A 173 13.41 16.02 2.99
CA CYS A 173 14.05 14.94 2.25
C CYS A 173 14.02 15.19 0.74
N ILE A 174 15.02 14.62 0.04
CA ILE A 174 14.89 14.29 -1.36
C ILE A 174 14.03 13.05 -1.48
N VAL A 175 12.99 13.07 -2.33
CA VAL A 175 12.13 11.90 -2.55
C VAL A 175 12.25 11.46 -4.00
N SER A 176 12.75 10.26 -4.23
CA SER A 176 12.84 9.62 -5.54
C SER A 176 11.83 8.48 -5.59
N GLN A 177 10.82 8.58 -6.47
CA GLN A 177 9.80 7.55 -6.65
C GLN A 177 10.01 6.85 -7.97
N ARG A 178 10.11 5.52 -7.94
CA ARG A 178 10.35 4.68 -9.11
C ARG A 178 9.25 3.64 -9.23
N GLU A 179 8.65 3.58 -10.41
CA GLU A 179 7.58 2.64 -10.73
C GLU A 179 8.14 1.40 -11.43
N ILE A 180 7.75 0.22 -10.94
CA ILE A 180 8.11 -1.06 -11.57
C ILE A 180 7.42 -1.15 -12.95
N GLY A 181 8.15 -1.65 -13.94
CA GLY A 181 7.65 -1.72 -15.33
C GLY A 181 7.80 -0.44 -16.14
N CYS A 182 7.93 0.72 -15.48
CA CYS A 182 8.17 2.01 -16.12
C CYS A 182 9.62 2.48 -15.92
N ASP A 183 10.04 2.67 -14.68
CA ASP A 183 11.35 3.22 -14.32
C ASP A 183 12.39 2.13 -14.03
N CYS A 184 11.94 0.92 -13.74
CA CYS A 184 12.80 -0.22 -13.43
C CYS A 184 12.10 -1.55 -13.77
N PRO A 185 12.86 -2.59 -14.15
CA PRO A 185 12.28 -3.83 -14.68
C PRO A 185 11.65 -4.73 -13.61
N SER A 186 12.11 -4.67 -12.35
CA SER A 186 11.59 -5.48 -11.25
C SER A 186 11.98 -4.91 -9.89
N TYR A 187 11.29 -5.35 -8.83
CA TYR A 187 11.60 -4.97 -7.45
C TYR A 187 13.04 -5.33 -7.07
N VAL A 188 13.51 -6.52 -7.42
CA VAL A 188 14.86 -6.99 -7.10
C VAL A 188 15.93 -6.14 -7.77
N ALA A 189 15.77 -5.86 -9.07
CA ALA A 189 16.70 -5.02 -9.83
C ALA A 189 16.72 -3.60 -9.28
N ALA A 190 15.55 -3.04 -9.01
CA ALA A 190 15.38 -1.70 -8.45
C ALA A 190 16.02 -1.59 -7.06
N LEU A 191 15.77 -2.57 -6.17
CA LEU A 191 16.29 -2.56 -4.80
C LEU A 191 17.82 -2.74 -4.77
N ARG A 192 18.38 -3.59 -5.65
CA ARG A 192 19.84 -3.69 -5.82
C ARG A 192 20.46 -2.38 -6.32
N SER A 193 19.77 -1.66 -7.21
CA SER A 193 20.22 -0.33 -7.65
C SER A 193 20.13 0.69 -6.53
N ALA A 194 19.04 0.67 -5.78
CA ALA A 194 18.76 1.55 -4.65
C ALA A 194 19.92 1.63 -3.65
N LEU A 195 20.57 0.51 -3.36
CA LEU A 195 21.73 0.46 -2.44
C LEU A 195 22.92 1.34 -2.88
N ARG A 196 22.95 1.77 -4.16
CA ARG A 196 23.98 2.67 -4.70
C ARG A 196 23.49 4.11 -4.88
N GLU A 197 22.23 4.36 -4.55
CA GLU A 197 21.57 5.66 -4.67
C GLU A 197 21.59 6.47 -3.35
N SER A 198 22.37 5.97 -2.35
CA SER A 198 22.52 6.57 -1.01
C SER A 198 21.17 6.85 -0.30
N PRO A 199 20.24 5.89 -0.23
CA PRO A 199 19.00 6.08 0.46
C PRO A 199 19.17 5.96 1.97
N ASP A 200 18.50 6.82 2.73
CA ASP A 200 18.30 6.68 4.18
C ASP A 200 17.05 5.85 4.47
N VAL A 201 16.04 6.00 3.60
CA VAL A 201 14.76 5.30 3.72
C VAL A 201 14.38 4.69 2.36
N ILE A 202 13.97 3.44 2.37
CA ILE A 202 13.45 2.73 1.20
C ILE A 202 12.02 2.32 1.49
N LEU A 203 11.07 2.78 0.67
CA LEU A 203 9.74 2.19 0.61
C LEU A 203 9.73 1.14 -0.50
N LEU A 204 9.53 -0.10 -0.14
CA LEU A 204 9.33 -1.21 -1.06
C LEU A 204 7.83 -1.56 -1.04
N GLY A 205 7.12 -1.32 -2.13
CA GLY A 205 5.66 -1.45 -2.20
C GLY A 205 5.17 -2.75 -1.58
N GLU A 206 5.78 -3.88 -1.97
CA GLU A 206 5.50 -5.17 -1.36
C GLU A 206 6.67 -6.16 -1.48
N MET A 207 6.70 -7.15 -0.57
CA MET A 207 7.63 -8.29 -0.59
C MET A 207 6.87 -9.57 -0.90
N ARG A 208 6.83 -9.97 -2.19
CA ARG A 208 6.10 -11.17 -2.63
C ARG A 208 6.92 -12.44 -2.61
N ASP A 209 8.18 -12.36 -2.94
CA ASP A 209 9.06 -13.50 -3.20
C ASP A 209 10.33 -13.49 -2.34
N LYS A 210 10.97 -14.66 -2.29
CA LYS A 210 12.19 -14.89 -1.53
C LYS A 210 13.30 -13.91 -1.88
N GLU A 211 13.53 -13.68 -3.18
CA GLU A 211 14.67 -12.88 -3.64
C GLU A 211 14.53 -11.42 -3.21
N THR A 212 13.32 -10.87 -3.33
CA THR A 212 12.99 -9.53 -2.83
C THR A 212 13.19 -9.43 -1.32
N MET A 213 12.73 -10.43 -0.55
CA MET A 213 12.90 -10.47 0.90
C MET A 213 14.38 -10.52 1.32
N GLU A 214 15.20 -11.30 0.61
CA GLU A 214 16.64 -11.44 0.87
C GLU A 214 17.38 -10.10 0.68
N VAL A 215 17.12 -9.41 -0.43
CA VAL A 215 17.74 -8.11 -0.72
C VAL A 215 17.22 -7.04 0.25
N ALA A 216 15.94 -7.09 0.62
CA ALA A 216 15.35 -6.18 1.61
C ALA A 216 15.99 -6.33 3.00
N MET A 217 16.21 -7.56 3.46
CA MET A 217 16.93 -7.81 4.73
C MET A 217 18.37 -7.31 4.66
N THR A 218 19.06 -7.51 3.55
CA THR A 218 20.41 -6.99 3.33
C THR A 218 20.46 -5.46 3.41
N ALA A 219 19.50 -4.78 2.78
CA ALA A 219 19.38 -3.31 2.88
C ALA A 219 19.22 -2.85 4.32
N ALA A 220 18.35 -3.51 5.08
CA ALA A 220 18.12 -3.18 6.48
C ALA A 220 19.34 -3.44 7.37
N GLU A 221 20.12 -4.50 7.10
CA GLU A 221 21.39 -4.79 7.81
C GLU A 221 22.47 -3.74 7.53
N THR A 222 22.49 -3.18 6.31
CA THR A 222 23.46 -2.14 5.93
C THR A 222 23.08 -0.74 6.42
N GLY A 223 21.96 -0.61 7.14
CA GLY A 223 21.66 0.59 7.92
C GLY A 223 20.49 1.43 7.41
N GLN A 224 19.85 1.06 6.29
CA GLN A 224 18.66 1.74 5.79
C GLN A 224 17.42 1.42 6.63
N LEU A 225 16.49 2.36 6.70
CA LEU A 225 15.12 2.09 7.12
C LEU A 225 14.32 1.58 5.93
N LEU A 226 13.87 0.34 5.98
CA LEU A 226 13.03 -0.24 4.95
C LEU A 226 11.59 -0.34 5.45
N LEU A 227 10.68 0.27 4.70
CA LEU A 227 9.23 0.17 4.88
C LEU A 227 8.68 -0.72 3.79
N SER A 228 7.80 -1.67 4.11
CA SER A 228 7.19 -2.53 3.08
C SER A 228 5.82 -3.04 3.50
N SER A 229 5.10 -3.62 2.54
CA SER A 229 3.83 -4.27 2.81
C SER A 229 3.86 -5.78 2.53
N LEU A 230 2.96 -6.50 3.22
CA LEU A 230 2.60 -7.90 2.95
C LEU A 230 1.08 -8.07 3.05
N HIS A 231 0.58 -9.15 2.41
CA HIS A 231 -0.85 -9.47 2.42
C HIS A 231 -1.26 -10.44 3.54
N THR A 232 -0.46 -10.53 4.59
CA THR A 232 -0.74 -11.34 5.78
C THR A 232 -1.56 -10.55 6.80
N THR A 233 -2.32 -11.25 7.63
CA THR A 233 -3.03 -10.69 8.79
C THR A 233 -2.38 -11.19 10.07
N GLY A 234 -2.05 -10.24 10.96
CA GLY A 234 -1.39 -10.54 12.23
C GLY A 234 0.14 -10.64 12.14
N ALA A 235 0.80 -10.24 13.22
CA ALA A 235 2.25 -10.16 13.29
C ALA A 235 2.91 -11.56 13.27
N ALA A 236 2.35 -12.53 13.98
CA ALA A 236 2.85 -13.89 14.02
C ALA A 236 2.84 -14.53 12.62
N ASN A 237 1.70 -14.47 11.92
CA ASN A 237 1.56 -14.99 10.56
C ASN A 237 2.50 -14.28 9.56
N THR A 238 2.75 -12.98 9.78
CA THR A 238 3.67 -12.21 8.93
C THR A 238 5.10 -12.73 9.06
N ILE A 239 5.55 -12.99 10.28
CA ILE A 239 6.88 -13.52 10.56
C ILE A 239 7.02 -14.92 9.97
N ASP A 240 6.06 -15.80 10.22
CA ASP A 240 6.06 -17.16 9.67
C ASP A 240 6.05 -17.15 8.14
N ARG A 241 5.24 -16.29 7.51
CA ARG A 241 5.20 -16.12 6.05
C ARG A 241 6.55 -15.75 5.45
N ILE A 242 7.30 -14.83 6.10
CA ILE A 242 8.63 -14.45 5.64
C ILE A 242 9.58 -15.64 5.75
N ILE A 243 9.56 -16.36 6.86
CA ILE A 243 10.45 -17.49 7.10
C ILE A 243 10.16 -18.63 6.13
N ASP A 244 8.87 -18.93 5.90
CA ASP A 244 8.41 -20.03 5.04
C ASP A 244 8.65 -19.76 3.54
N ALA A 245 8.94 -18.52 3.15
CA ALA A 245 9.39 -18.21 1.81
C ALA A 245 10.79 -18.81 1.49
N PHE A 246 11.53 -19.23 2.51
CA PHE A 246 12.88 -19.76 2.36
C PHE A 246 12.92 -21.29 2.54
N PRO A 247 13.85 -21.98 1.86
CA PRO A 247 14.07 -23.41 2.07
C PRO A 247 14.41 -23.74 3.53
N SER A 248 13.99 -24.92 4.01
CA SER A 248 14.13 -25.32 5.43
C SER A 248 15.55 -25.21 5.97
N ASN A 249 16.57 -25.45 5.14
CA ASN A 249 17.98 -25.33 5.52
C ASN A 249 18.46 -23.89 5.70
N GLN A 250 17.69 -22.89 5.24
CA GLN A 250 18.00 -21.45 5.39
C GLN A 250 17.17 -20.80 6.48
N GLN A 251 16.04 -21.39 6.90
CA GLN A 251 15.09 -20.75 7.82
C GLN A 251 15.69 -20.34 9.16
N ALA A 252 16.64 -21.12 9.72
CA ALA A 252 17.31 -20.77 10.97
C ALA A 252 18.12 -19.47 10.84
N GLN A 253 18.83 -19.31 9.73
CA GLN A 253 19.58 -18.09 9.43
C GLN A 253 18.64 -16.90 9.22
N ILE A 254 17.55 -17.09 8.48
CA ILE A 254 16.54 -16.04 8.22
C ILE A 254 15.87 -15.59 9.52
N ARG A 255 15.54 -16.51 10.44
CA ARG A 255 15.02 -16.15 11.78
C ARG A 255 16.00 -15.25 12.52
N LEU A 256 17.27 -15.60 12.50
CA LEU A 256 18.31 -14.79 13.14
C LEU A 256 18.37 -13.39 12.51
N GLN A 257 18.49 -13.28 11.19
CA GLN A 257 18.56 -12.01 10.48
C GLN A 257 17.29 -11.17 10.73
N LEU A 258 16.10 -11.75 10.54
CA LEU A 258 14.83 -11.06 10.77
C LEU A 258 14.73 -10.55 12.21
N SER A 259 15.14 -11.35 13.20
CA SER A 259 15.14 -10.93 14.62
C SER A 259 16.03 -9.73 14.89
N MET A 260 17.06 -9.50 14.10
CA MET A 260 17.98 -8.36 14.24
C MET A 260 17.46 -7.10 13.54
N VAL A 261 16.85 -7.25 12.36
CA VAL A 261 16.46 -6.10 11.54
C VAL A 261 15.01 -5.66 11.72
N LEU A 262 14.09 -6.56 12.13
CA LEU A 262 12.69 -6.22 12.31
C LEU A 262 12.51 -5.21 13.44
N GLN A 263 11.81 -4.11 13.15
CA GLN A 263 11.49 -3.04 14.12
C GLN A 263 10.02 -3.05 14.53
N ALA A 264 9.12 -3.24 13.56
CA ALA A 264 7.69 -3.30 13.83
C ALA A 264 6.94 -4.11 12.77
N VAL A 265 5.83 -4.71 13.18
CA VAL A 265 4.77 -5.21 12.30
C VAL A 265 3.48 -4.50 12.70
N ILE A 266 2.85 -3.85 11.73
CA ILE A 266 1.61 -3.11 11.88
C ILE A 266 0.59 -3.81 10.98
N SER A 267 -0.30 -4.61 11.57
CA SER A 267 -1.34 -5.30 10.81
C SER A 267 -2.63 -4.48 10.81
N GLN A 268 -3.21 -4.26 9.64
CA GLN A 268 -4.30 -3.32 9.42
C GLN A 268 -5.49 -3.99 8.75
N GLN A 269 -6.69 -3.69 9.27
CA GLN A 269 -7.97 -4.01 8.65
C GLN A 269 -8.81 -2.73 8.50
N LEU A 270 -9.73 -2.71 7.53
CA LEU A 270 -10.81 -1.72 7.46
C LEU A 270 -12.10 -2.41 7.86
N VAL A 271 -12.76 -1.89 8.87
CA VAL A 271 -14.04 -2.42 9.37
C VAL A 271 -15.16 -1.40 9.17
N PRO A 272 -16.41 -1.82 8.90
CA PRO A 272 -17.53 -0.90 8.78
C PRO A 272 -17.87 -0.25 10.13
N GLY A 273 -17.90 1.07 10.16
CA GLY A 273 -18.41 1.85 11.28
C GLY A 273 -19.92 1.81 11.36
N VAL A 274 -20.49 2.23 12.49
CA VAL A 274 -21.96 2.32 12.69
C VAL A 274 -22.64 3.27 11.72
N ASP A 275 -21.91 4.24 11.19
CA ASP A 275 -22.35 5.21 10.17
C ASP A 275 -22.08 4.72 8.73
N GLY A 276 -21.57 3.49 8.55
CA GLY A 276 -21.19 2.92 7.27
C GLY A 276 -19.82 3.39 6.73
N THR A 277 -19.12 4.29 7.43
CA THR A 277 -17.76 4.69 7.03
C THR A 277 -16.73 3.63 7.41
N PRO A 278 -15.76 3.30 6.54
CA PRO A 278 -14.71 2.35 6.90
C PRO A 278 -13.76 2.95 7.94
N ILE A 279 -13.50 2.19 9.02
CA ILE A 279 -12.61 2.58 10.11
C ILE A 279 -11.37 1.69 10.08
N PRO A 280 -10.15 2.25 10.02
CA PRO A 280 -8.94 1.46 10.10
C PRO A 280 -8.71 0.98 11.54
N VAL A 281 -8.39 -0.32 11.66
CA VAL A 281 -8.08 -0.97 12.92
C VAL A 281 -6.69 -1.57 12.83
N PHE A 282 -5.90 -1.42 13.88
CA PHE A 282 -4.49 -1.78 13.86
C PHE A 282 -4.13 -2.74 14.99
N GLU A 283 -3.48 -3.84 14.64
CA GLU A 283 -2.60 -4.59 15.53
C GLU A 283 -1.20 -4.00 15.40
N ILE A 284 -0.53 -3.77 16.53
CA ILE A 284 0.78 -3.11 16.55
C ILE A 284 1.75 -3.95 17.38
N MET A 285 2.79 -4.44 16.75
CA MET A 285 3.92 -5.13 17.37
C MET A 285 5.21 -4.34 17.16
N TYR A 286 5.87 -3.95 18.25
CA TYR A 286 7.24 -3.43 18.24
C TYR A 286 8.24 -4.50 18.66
N SER A 287 9.37 -4.57 17.97
CA SER A 287 10.40 -5.58 18.19
C SER A 287 11.18 -5.32 19.49
N THR A 288 10.64 -5.78 20.62
CA THR A 288 11.33 -5.78 21.90
C THR A 288 12.36 -6.92 21.97
N LEU A 289 13.23 -6.92 22.99
CA LEU A 289 14.19 -8.02 23.20
C LEU A 289 13.47 -9.38 23.34
N ALA A 290 12.33 -9.41 24.03
CA ALA A 290 11.51 -10.62 24.18
C ALA A 290 11.00 -11.13 22.84
N ILE A 291 10.45 -10.24 22.00
CA ILE A 291 9.93 -10.57 20.66
C ILE A 291 11.06 -11.08 19.76
N ARG A 292 12.22 -10.41 19.77
CA ARG A 292 13.42 -10.86 19.01
C ARG A 292 13.84 -12.28 19.41
N ASN A 293 13.82 -12.59 20.70
CA ASN A 293 14.14 -13.93 21.19
C ASN A 293 13.10 -14.96 20.74
N MET A 294 11.79 -14.61 20.79
CA MET A 294 10.70 -15.49 20.31
C MET A 294 10.85 -15.81 18.83
N ILE A 295 11.18 -14.81 17.98
CA ILE A 295 11.43 -15.02 16.54
C ILE A 295 12.61 -15.96 16.34
N ARG A 296 13.72 -15.71 17.01
CA ARG A 296 14.97 -16.50 16.90
C ARG A 296 14.76 -17.95 17.32
N GLU A 297 13.97 -18.17 18.39
CA GLU A 297 13.72 -19.50 18.98
C GLU A 297 12.52 -20.22 18.36
N SER A 298 11.94 -19.74 17.27
CA SER A 298 10.74 -20.34 16.63
C SER A 298 9.48 -20.36 17.53
N LYS A 299 9.35 -19.40 18.43
CA LYS A 299 8.23 -19.29 19.37
C LYS A 299 7.21 -18.25 18.94
N THR A 300 6.93 -18.17 17.62
CA THR A 300 6.00 -17.19 17.02
C THR A 300 4.59 -17.30 17.57
N HIS A 301 4.15 -18.50 18.01
CA HIS A 301 2.89 -18.74 18.67
C HIS A 301 2.72 -18.00 20.03
N GLN A 302 3.79 -17.47 20.61
CA GLN A 302 3.75 -16.69 21.86
C GLN A 302 3.66 -15.17 21.61
N LEU A 303 3.76 -14.73 20.36
CA LEU A 303 3.80 -13.30 20.03
C LEU A 303 2.53 -12.56 20.41
N ASP A 304 1.35 -13.17 20.24
CA ASP A 304 0.08 -12.53 20.57
C ASP A 304 0.00 -12.18 22.08
N ALA A 305 0.48 -13.10 22.94
CA ALA A 305 0.57 -12.85 24.37
C ALA A 305 1.59 -11.74 24.71
N ALA A 306 2.72 -11.71 24.01
CA ALA A 306 3.73 -10.66 24.16
C ALA A 306 3.20 -9.30 23.70
N ILE A 307 2.46 -9.24 22.58
CA ILE A 307 1.80 -8.03 22.08
C ILE A 307 0.78 -7.53 23.11
N ALA A 308 -0.10 -8.44 23.61
CA ALA A 308 -1.13 -8.09 24.59
C ALA A 308 -0.55 -7.53 25.90
N SER A 309 0.60 -8.04 26.36
CA SER A 309 1.28 -7.55 27.56
C SER A 309 2.11 -6.27 27.31
N GLY A 310 2.34 -5.90 26.04
CA GLY A 310 3.19 -4.80 25.63
C GLY A 310 2.49 -3.45 25.50
N ALA A 311 1.35 -3.24 26.13
CA ALA A 311 0.58 -1.99 26.02
C ALA A 311 1.38 -0.76 26.44
N ALA A 312 2.25 -0.85 27.46
CA ALA A 312 3.12 0.22 27.90
C ALA A 312 4.14 0.65 26.83
N GLN A 313 4.48 -0.24 25.88
CA GLN A 313 5.33 0.04 24.73
C GLN A 313 4.54 0.51 23.50
N GLY A 314 3.22 0.69 23.60
CA GLY A 314 2.34 1.06 22.49
C GLY A 314 1.96 -0.11 21.60
N MET A 315 2.12 -1.35 22.06
CA MET A 315 1.66 -2.55 21.36
C MET A 315 0.19 -2.84 21.69
N ARG A 316 -0.54 -3.41 20.74
CA ARG A 316 -1.91 -3.86 20.92
C ARG A 316 -2.27 -4.96 19.93
N THR A 317 -3.08 -5.90 20.34
CA THR A 317 -3.64 -6.93 19.44
C THR A 317 -4.82 -6.36 18.64
N MET A 318 -5.16 -7.03 17.53
CA MET A 318 -6.35 -6.69 16.74
C MET A 318 -7.62 -6.73 17.59
N ASP A 319 -7.77 -7.76 18.42
CA ASP A 319 -8.94 -7.94 19.27
C ASP A 319 -9.08 -6.86 20.37
N MET A 320 -7.95 -6.36 20.89
CA MET A 320 -7.97 -5.21 21.81
C MET A 320 -8.44 -3.95 21.09
N ALA A 321 -7.97 -3.72 19.87
CA ALA A 321 -8.35 -2.56 19.08
C ALA A 321 -9.84 -2.58 18.71
N LEU A 322 -10.36 -3.72 18.31
CA LEU A 322 -11.78 -3.89 17.99
C LEU A 322 -12.66 -3.68 19.22
N ALA A 323 -12.32 -4.27 20.38
CA ALA A 323 -13.07 -4.09 21.63
C ALA A 323 -13.11 -2.61 22.07
N ASP A 324 -12.00 -1.87 21.90
CA ASP A 324 -11.97 -0.43 22.17
C ASP A 324 -12.94 0.35 21.29
N LEU A 325 -13.07 -0.01 19.99
CA LEU A 325 -14.03 0.62 19.09
C LEU A 325 -15.48 0.32 19.44
N VAL A 326 -15.78 -0.90 19.94
CA VAL A 326 -17.11 -1.24 20.47
C VAL A 326 -17.42 -0.38 21.69
N ARG A 327 -16.50 -0.30 22.66
CA ARG A 327 -16.65 0.53 23.86
C ARG A 327 -16.89 2.02 23.51
N GLN A 328 -16.24 2.52 22.45
CA GLN A 328 -16.44 3.86 21.91
C GLN A 328 -17.72 3.99 21.07
N LYS A 329 -18.49 2.93 20.87
CA LYS A 329 -19.69 2.87 20.03
C LYS A 329 -19.44 3.24 18.55
N ARG A 330 -18.23 3.03 18.06
CA ARG A 330 -17.85 3.31 16.66
C ARG A 330 -18.14 2.14 15.73
N ILE A 331 -18.11 0.90 16.25
CA ILE A 331 -18.50 -0.33 15.55
C ILE A 331 -19.49 -1.12 16.42
N THR A 332 -20.21 -2.06 15.80
CA THR A 332 -21.11 -2.97 16.51
C THR A 332 -20.33 -4.16 17.09
N GLU A 333 -20.91 -4.85 18.09
CA GLU A 333 -20.36 -6.11 18.60
C GLU A 333 -20.27 -7.18 17.49
N GLU A 334 -21.28 -7.25 16.62
CA GLU A 334 -21.30 -8.16 15.47
C GLU A 334 -20.10 -7.89 14.54
N THR A 335 -19.82 -6.63 14.24
CA THR A 335 -18.63 -6.24 13.48
C THR A 335 -17.36 -6.71 14.18
N ALA A 336 -17.23 -6.50 15.47
CA ALA A 336 -16.05 -6.92 16.22
C ALA A 336 -15.86 -8.45 16.21
N LEU A 337 -16.94 -9.21 16.38
CA LEU A 337 -16.92 -10.68 16.32
C LEU A 337 -16.58 -11.20 14.92
N TYR A 338 -17.00 -10.51 13.86
CA TYR A 338 -16.70 -10.90 12.48
C TYR A 338 -15.21 -10.69 12.11
N TYR A 339 -14.62 -9.59 12.60
CA TYR A 339 -13.25 -9.19 12.26
C TYR A 339 -12.19 -9.61 13.28
N CYS A 340 -12.55 -10.19 14.41
CA CYS A 340 -11.60 -10.60 15.45
C CYS A 340 -10.72 -11.78 15.01
N THR A 341 -9.57 -11.88 15.65
CA THR A 341 -8.62 -12.99 15.46
C THR A 341 -9.07 -14.23 16.26
N ASN A 342 -9.59 -14.04 17.48
CA ASN A 342 -10.07 -15.12 18.34
C ASN A 342 -11.48 -14.84 18.84
N TYR A 343 -12.44 -15.58 18.27
CA TYR A 343 -13.86 -15.41 18.54
C TYR A 343 -14.22 -15.60 20.02
N GLU A 344 -13.74 -16.68 20.67
CA GLU A 344 -14.07 -16.99 22.06
C GLU A 344 -13.53 -15.91 23.02
N THR A 345 -12.30 -15.47 22.76
CA THR A 345 -11.66 -14.41 23.54
C THR A 345 -12.39 -13.09 23.36
N MET A 346 -12.80 -12.75 22.12
CA MET A 346 -13.55 -11.54 21.82
C MET A 346 -14.92 -11.57 22.51
N GLN A 347 -15.66 -12.68 22.42
CA GLN A 347 -16.97 -12.82 23.07
C GLN A 347 -16.90 -12.59 24.60
N LYS A 348 -15.91 -13.19 25.26
CA LYS A 348 -15.68 -12.96 26.70
C LYS A 348 -15.33 -11.51 27.01
N ARG A 349 -14.54 -10.89 26.15
CA ARG A 349 -14.13 -9.48 26.31
C ARG A 349 -15.30 -8.52 26.15
N LEU A 350 -16.20 -8.77 25.20
CA LEU A 350 -17.40 -7.96 24.98
C LEU A 350 -18.41 -8.07 26.14
N GLN A 351 -18.51 -9.23 26.77
CA GLN A 351 -19.35 -9.41 27.98
C GLN A 351 -18.85 -8.62 29.20
N LEU A 352 -17.62 -8.14 29.19
CA LEU A 352 -17.02 -7.34 30.26
C LEU A 352 -17.05 -5.83 29.97
N LEU A 353 -17.55 -5.40 28.81
CA LEU A 353 -17.71 -3.99 28.42
C LEU A 353 -19.06 -3.45 28.82
#